data_8eb277810a210b3cb44e5042eba37e2c
#
_entry.id   8eb277810a210b3cb44e5042eba37e2c
#
_cell.length_a   1.000
_cell.length_b   1.000
_cell.length_c   1.000
_cell.angle_alpha   90.00
_cell.angle_beta   90.00
_cell.angle_gamma   90.00
#
_symmetry.space_group_name_H-M   'P 1'
#
loop_
_entity.id
_entity.type
_entity.pdbx_description
1 polymer ?
#
loop_
_entity_poly.entity_id
_entity_poly.type
_entity_poly.pdbx_seq_one_letter_code
_entity_poly.pdbx_strand_id
1 'polypeptide(L)'
;TVSGSPRLVLEVTGRDGRVGWKLGCEAWARGRVLDALRAQVPSLTTDPIPSTLDGLRVDQAARVRFAVMASVPNSGLAVDLTEQVVRGLLGALARTNRAELLHIQLILGPRSAPTGRRGRSPTARPSTSDREAKHQVRCEIRIGASTRTPARSRSLIQAVVGALRPLEARGVRLSAVGTSVKALSWARSPLLWSNRLTMDEITPLTGWPIAGV
;
A
#
# COMPACT_ATOMS: atom_id res chain seq x y z
N THR A 1 28.51 5.85 3.69
CA THR A 1 27.57 5.96 2.56
C THR A 1 26.53 4.86 2.74
N VAL A 2 25.37 5.19 3.33
CA VAL A 2 24.24 4.27 3.43
C VAL A 2 23.60 4.22 2.04
N SER A 3 24.06 3.27 1.23
CA SER A 3 23.44 2.93 -0.06
C SER A 3 22.17 2.13 0.18
N GLY A 4 21.18 2.76 0.78
CA GLY A 4 19.85 2.18 0.95
C GLY A 4 18.92 2.64 -0.16
N SER A 5 18.04 1.76 -0.64
CA SER A 5 16.92 2.18 -1.47
C SER A 5 16.10 3.21 -0.71
N PRO A 6 15.71 4.34 -1.34
CA PRO A 6 14.91 5.34 -0.68
C PRO A 6 13.57 4.76 -0.26
N ARG A 7 13.12 5.15 0.91
CA ARG A 7 11.77 4.84 1.32
C ARG A 7 10.80 5.75 0.56
N LEU A 8 9.78 5.14 -0.03
CA LEU A 8 8.67 5.85 -0.64
C LEU A 8 7.42 5.65 0.20
N VAL A 9 6.65 6.69 0.36
CA VAL A 9 5.38 6.66 1.05
C VAL A 9 4.32 7.22 0.13
N LEU A 10 3.41 6.39 -0.32
CA LEU A 10 2.23 6.84 -1.03
C LEU A 10 1.08 6.98 -0.03
N GLU A 11 0.45 8.13 -0.06
CA GLU A 11 -0.70 8.44 0.79
C GLU A 11 -1.90 8.79 -0.08
N VAL A 12 -3.02 8.15 0.22
CA VAL A 12 -4.31 8.45 -0.40
C VAL A 12 -5.27 8.88 0.68
N THR A 13 -5.86 10.04 0.50
CA THR A 13 -6.78 10.64 1.48
C THR A 13 -8.13 10.88 0.88
N GLY A 14 -9.18 10.50 1.62
CA GLY A 14 -10.56 10.89 1.37
C GLY A 14 -11.01 11.93 2.39
N ARG A 15 -11.52 13.05 1.91
CA ARG A 15 -12.11 14.11 2.74
C ARG A 15 -13.16 14.87 1.93
N ASP A 16 -14.35 15.03 2.47
CA ASP A 16 -15.44 15.77 1.83
C ASP A 16 -15.76 15.30 0.40
N GLY A 17 -15.80 13.97 0.22
CA GLY A 17 -16.03 13.34 -1.09
C GLY A 17 -14.89 13.49 -2.09
N ARG A 18 -13.80 14.16 -1.72
CA ARG A 18 -12.62 14.35 -2.58
C ARG A 18 -11.54 13.34 -2.23
N VAL A 19 -10.82 12.88 -3.24
CA VAL A 19 -9.68 11.99 -3.09
C VAL A 19 -8.40 12.72 -3.50
N GLY A 20 -7.39 12.66 -2.66
CA GLY A 20 -6.09 13.26 -2.91
C GLY A 20 -4.97 12.25 -2.73
N TRP A 21 -3.91 12.40 -3.54
CA TRP A 21 -2.70 11.57 -3.48
C TRP A 21 -1.51 12.42 -3.09
N LYS A 22 -0.65 11.84 -2.26
CA LYS A 22 0.63 12.43 -1.88
C LYS A 22 1.72 11.38 -2.00
N LEU A 23 2.88 11.77 -2.50
CA LEU A 23 4.06 10.92 -2.52
C LEU A 23 5.14 11.56 -1.66
N GLY A 24 5.57 10.83 -0.63
CA GLY A 24 6.67 11.21 0.25
C GLY A 24 7.92 10.37 -0.06
N CYS A 25 9.09 10.99 0.07
CA CYS A 25 10.38 10.30 0.01
C CYS A 25 11.40 11.05 0.87
N GLU A 26 12.55 10.41 1.12
CA GLU A 26 13.66 11.10 1.75
C GLU A 26 14.14 12.27 0.88
N ALA A 27 14.57 13.37 1.53
CA ALA A 27 14.96 14.61 0.85
C ALA A 27 16.04 14.39 -0.23
N TRP A 28 17.03 13.52 0.05
CA TRP A 28 18.10 13.19 -0.90
C TRP A 28 17.63 12.44 -2.16
N ALA A 29 16.48 11.77 -2.09
CA ALA A 29 15.92 11.00 -3.21
C ALA A 29 14.95 11.81 -4.06
N ARG A 30 14.52 12.99 -3.59
CA ARG A 30 13.44 13.80 -4.20
C ARG A 30 13.66 14.05 -5.70
N GLY A 31 14.85 14.52 -6.09
CA GLY A 31 15.15 14.81 -7.51
C GLY A 31 14.95 13.56 -8.38
N ARG A 32 15.57 12.44 -8.01
CA ARG A 32 15.45 11.17 -8.75
C ARG A 32 14.01 10.67 -8.86
N VAL A 33 13.24 10.80 -7.79
CA VAL A 33 11.83 10.38 -7.78
C VAL A 33 11.01 11.25 -8.72
N LEU A 34 11.20 12.57 -8.68
CA LEU A 34 10.50 13.50 -9.58
C LEU A 34 10.88 13.26 -11.04
N ASP A 35 12.15 13.07 -11.33
CA ASP A 35 12.63 12.80 -12.69
C ASP A 35 12.06 11.49 -13.24
N ALA A 36 12.04 10.43 -12.41
CA ALA A 36 11.44 9.16 -12.77
C ALA A 36 9.93 9.26 -13.03
N LEU A 37 9.21 10.04 -12.21
CA LEU A 37 7.79 10.27 -12.40
C LEU A 37 7.50 11.06 -13.69
N ARG A 38 8.24 12.13 -13.96
CA ARG A 38 8.09 12.94 -15.17
C ARG A 38 8.43 12.18 -16.45
N ALA A 39 9.41 11.28 -16.37
CA ALA A 39 9.76 10.40 -17.50
C ALA A 39 8.61 9.46 -17.89
N GLN A 40 7.80 9.02 -16.90
CA GLN A 40 6.67 8.13 -17.14
C GLN A 40 5.37 8.89 -17.42
N VAL A 41 5.20 10.07 -16.83
CA VAL A 41 4.00 10.91 -16.95
C VAL A 41 4.44 12.35 -17.23
N PRO A 42 4.74 12.70 -18.50
CA PRO A 42 5.29 14.02 -18.85
C PRO A 42 4.40 15.20 -18.44
N SER A 43 3.08 15.01 -18.38
CA SER A 43 2.11 16.02 -17.97
C SER A 43 1.91 16.13 -16.46
N LEU A 44 2.66 15.37 -15.66
CA LEU A 44 2.52 15.36 -14.21
C LEU A 44 2.94 16.71 -13.63
N THR A 45 1.99 17.39 -13.00
CA THR A 45 2.25 18.54 -12.15
C THR A 45 2.35 18.10 -10.70
N THR A 46 3.33 18.62 -10.00
CA THR A 46 3.56 18.28 -8.57
C THR A 46 3.70 19.56 -7.77
N ASP A 47 2.88 19.70 -6.74
CA ASP A 47 3.01 20.78 -5.76
C ASP A 47 3.81 20.28 -4.56
N PRO A 48 4.96 20.88 -4.25
CA PRO A 48 5.71 20.53 -3.06
C PRO A 48 4.89 20.93 -1.83
N ILE A 49 4.52 19.93 -1.03
CA ILE A 49 3.85 20.17 0.24
C ILE A 49 4.90 20.07 1.35
N PRO A 50 4.96 21.03 2.27
CA PRO A 50 5.81 20.89 3.45
C PRO A 50 5.54 19.57 4.16
N SER A 51 6.58 18.97 4.71
CA SER A 51 6.57 17.64 5.38
C SER A 51 5.71 17.60 6.64
N THR A 52 4.67 18.39 6.74
CA THR A 52 3.80 18.46 7.89
C THR A 52 2.65 17.47 7.72
N LEU A 53 2.88 16.26 8.18
CA LEU A 53 1.81 15.38 8.68
C LEU A 53 1.16 15.98 9.96
N ASP A 54 1.60 17.15 10.38
CA ASP A 54 1.20 17.82 11.61
C ASP A 54 -0.28 18.22 11.69
N GLY A 55 -1.03 18.03 10.62
CA GLY A 55 -2.48 18.26 10.60
C GLY A 55 -3.34 17.02 10.50
N LEU A 56 -2.73 15.83 10.32
CA LEU A 56 -3.50 14.59 10.14
C LEU A 56 -3.85 14.01 11.52
N ARG A 57 -4.94 14.51 12.10
CA ARG A 57 -5.50 13.88 13.30
C ARG A 57 -6.27 12.63 12.87
N VAL A 58 -5.75 11.48 13.23
CA VAL A 58 -6.39 10.19 13.06
C VAL A 58 -6.72 9.64 14.44
N ASP A 59 -7.94 9.15 14.62
CA ASP A 59 -8.41 8.64 15.91
C ASP A 59 -8.25 7.13 16.02
N GLN A 60 -8.34 6.44 14.88
CA GLN A 60 -8.17 5.00 14.80
C GLN A 60 -7.29 4.63 13.61
N ALA A 61 -6.46 3.61 13.79
CA ALA A 61 -5.59 3.09 12.75
C ALA A 61 -5.54 1.57 12.75
N ALA A 62 -5.46 1.00 11.56
CA ALA A 62 -5.25 -0.42 11.32
C ALA A 62 -4.09 -0.63 10.34
N ARG A 63 -3.42 -1.77 10.47
CA ARG A 63 -2.41 -2.26 9.54
C ARG A 63 -2.98 -3.45 8.78
N VAL A 64 -2.80 -3.45 7.47
CA VAL A 64 -3.23 -4.54 6.59
C VAL A 64 -2.07 -5.49 6.35
N ARG A 65 -2.33 -6.79 6.47
CA ARG A 65 -1.38 -7.85 6.23
C ARG A 65 -2.00 -8.89 5.29
N PHE A 66 -1.25 -9.29 4.29
CA PHE A 66 -1.53 -10.45 3.46
C PHE A 66 -0.75 -11.65 4.03
N ALA A 67 -1.46 -12.48 4.76
CA ALA A 67 -0.87 -13.66 5.39
C ALA A 67 -0.84 -14.81 4.39
N VAL A 68 0.34 -15.40 4.20
CA VAL A 68 0.54 -16.59 3.38
C VAL A 68 0.27 -17.83 4.22
N MET A 69 -0.57 -18.72 3.72
CA MET A 69 -0.86 -20.00 4.37
C MET A 69 0.24 -21.02 4.02
N ALA A 70 0.93 -21.53 5.02
CA ALA A 70 2.08 -22.41 4.82
C ALA A 70 1.74 -23.72 4.10
N SER A 71 0.51 -24.19 4.23
CA SER A 71 0.03 -25.47 3.67
C SER A 71 -0.50 -25.38 2.23
N VAL A 72 -0.59 -24.19 1.66
CA VAL A 72 -1.20 -23.98 0.33
C VAL A 72 -0.20 -23.24 -0.57
N PRO A 73 -0.05 -23.64 -1.84
CA PRO A 73 0.75 -22.88 -2.79
C PRO A 73 0.30 -21.43 -2.86
N ASN A 74 1.28 -20.51 -2.71
CA ASN A 74 1.00 -19.09 -2.75
C ASN A 74 1.03 -18.59 -4.19
N SER A 75 -0.13 -18.28 -4.74
CA SER A 75 -0.28 -17.73 -6.11
C SER A 75 -0.01 -16.21 -6.17
N GLY A 76 0.24 -15.56 -5.06
CA GLY A 76 0.28 -14.10 -4.98
C GLY A 76 -1.11 -13.49 -4.76
N LEU A 77 -1.23 -12.18 -4.99
CA LEU A 77 -2.51 -11.48 -4.95
C LEU A 77 -3.26 -11.65 -6.29
N ALA A 78 -4.59 -11.58 -6.25
CA ALA A 78 -5.44 -11.60 -7.44
C ALA A 78 -5.41 -10.25 -8.17
N VAL A 79 -4.34 -10.00 -8.91
CA VAL A 79 -4.08 -8.72 -9.59
C VAL A 79 -4.97 -8.46 -10.80
N ASP A 80 -5.60 -9.49 -11.33
CA ASP A 80 -6.64 -9.42 -12.36
C ASP A 80 -7.87 -8.62 -11.92
N LEU A 81 -8.08 -8.49 -10.61
CA LEU A 81 -9.17 -7.72 -10.01
C LEU A 81 -8.77 -6.28 -9.64
N THR A 82 -7.65 -5.78 -10.16
CA THR A 82 -7.10 -4.44 -9.83
C THR A 82 -8.14 -3.34 -10.02
N GLU A 83 -8.87 -3.32 -11.13
CA GLU A 83 -9.87 -2.29 -11.39
C GLU A 83 -10.99 -2.30 -10.34
N GLN A 84 -11.48 -3.48 -9.96
CA GLN A 84 -12.49 -3.64 -8.92
C GLN A 84 -11.99 -3.11 -7.58
N VAL A 85 -10.75 -3.41 -7.23
CA VAL A 85 -10.11 -2.94 -5.98
C VAL A 85 -9.97 -1.43 -5.97
N VAL A 86 -9.43 -0.84 -7.04
CA VAL A 86 -9.25 0.61 -7.17
C VAL A 86 -10.61 1.31 -7.08
N ARG A 87 -11.61 0.85 -7.78
CA ARG A 87 -12.98 1.39 -7.72
C ARG A 87 -13.55 1.29 -6.30
N GLY A 88 -13.35 0.16 -5.64
CA GLY A 88 -13.75 -0.04 -4.24
C GLY A 88 -13.05 0.91 -3.27
N LEU A 89 -11.75 1.11 -3.42
CA LEU A 89 -10.95 2.05 -2.62
C LEU A 89 -11.40 3.49 -2.82
N LEU A 90 -11.57 3.92 -4.08
CA LEU A 90 -12.07 5.26 -4.40
C LEU A 90 -13.49 5.47 -3.84
N GLY A 91 -14.36 4.46 -3.98
CA GLY A 91 -15.69 4.49 -3.39
C GLY A 91 -15.69 4.60 -1.86
N ALA A 92 -14.77 3.92 -1.17
CA ALA A 92 -14.62 4.04 0.27
C ALA A 92 -14.12 5.43 0.68
N LEU A 93 -13.14 5.99 -0.03
CA LEU A 93 -12.58 7.33 0.20
C LEU A 93 -13.60 8.44 -0.07
N ALA A 94 -14.39 8.31 -1.14
CA ALA A 94 -15.42 9.28 -1.51
C ALA A 94 -16.61 9.32 -0.53
N ARG A 95 -16.78 8.30 0.33
CA ARG A 95 -17.85 8.28 1.36
C ARG A 95 -17.59 9.17 2.57
N THR A 96 -16.44 9.83 2.62
CA THR A 96 -16.12 10.76 3.70
C THR A 96 -16.85 12.09 3.54
N ASN A 97 -17.36 12.62 4.63
CA ASN A 97 -17.93 13.96 4.68
C ASN A 97 -16.89 15.00 5.15
N ARG A 98 -17.31 16.27 5.21
CA ARG A 98 -16.42 17.41 5.55
C ARG A 98 -15.71 17.28 6.91
N ALA A 99 -16.34 16.61 7.87
CA ALA A 99 -15.79 16.42 9.22
C ALA A 99 -15.03 15.10 9.38
N GLU A 100 -14.95 14.30 8.31
CA GLU A 100 -14.31 12.98 8.33
C GLU A 100 -13.02 12.98 7.50
N LEU A 101 -12.10 12.14 7.91
CA LEU A 101 -10.87 11.84 7.21
C LEU A 101 -10.72 10.33 7.11
N LEU A 102 -10.46 9.84 5.92
CA LEU A 102 -10.00 8.48 5.68
C LEU A 102 -8.64 8.55 4.99
N HIS A 103 -7.67 7.84 5.52
CA HIS A 103 -6.29 7.91 5.07
C HIS A 103 -5.75 6.50 4.86
N ILE A 104 -5.18 6.27 3.69
CA ILE A 104 -4.48 5.03 3.33
C ILE A 104 -3.02 5.39 3.09
N GLN A 105 -2.12 4.68 3.75
CA GLN A 105 -0.68 4.89 3.64
C GLN A 105 -0.01 3.59 3.22
N LEU A 106 0.68 3.63 2.09
CA LEU A 106 1.51 2.54 1.59
C LEU A 106 2.97 2.96 1.71
N ILE A 107 3.70 2.30 2.60
CA ILE A 107 5.13 2.53 2.80
C ILE A 107 5.88 1.44 2.04
N LEU A 108 6.70 1.85 1.08
CA LEU A 108 7.56 0.98 0.30
C LEU A 108 8.97 1.03 0.88
N GLY A 109 9.50 -0.12 1.19
CA GLY A 109 10.82 -0.32 1.77
C GLY A 109 11.80 -0.97 0.80
N PRO A 110 12.80 -1.67 1.33
CA PRO A 110 13.83 -2.28 0.52
C PRO A 110 13.28 -3.31 -0.46
N ARG A 111 13.85 -3.30 -1.66
CA ARG A 111 13.64 -4.32 -2.67
C ARG A 111 14.38 -5.60 -2.28
N SER A 112 13.75 -6.73 -2.45
CA SER A 112 14.35 -8.05 -2.31
C SER A 112 14.63 -8.63 -3.69
N ALA A 113 15.83 -9.15 -3.88
CA ALA A 113 16.13 -9.89 -5.09
C ALA A 113 15.23 -11.15 -5.18
N PRO A 114 14.98 -11.65 -6.41
CA PRO A 114 14.34 -12.93 -6.58
C PRO A 114 15.09 -14.00 -5.78
N THR A 115 14.35 -14.79 -5.04
CA THR A 115 14.93 -15.98 -4.38
C THR A 115 15.13 -17.04 -5.47
N GLY A 116 16.20 -16.89 -6.25
CA GLY A 116 16.57 -17.87 -7.26
C GLY A 116 16.82 -19.22 -6.60
N ARG A 117 16.68 -20.25 -7.39
CA ARG A 117 16.90 -21.67 -7.09
C ARG A 117 18.27 -22.02 -6.47
N ARG A 118 18.70 -21.39 -5.41
CA ARG A 118 19.89 -21.86 -4.67
C ARG A 118 19.49 -23.11 -3.87
N GLY A 119 19.83 -24.28 -4.38
CA GLY A 119 19.79 -25.54 -3.64
C GLY A 119 18.52 -26.40 -3.79
N ARG A 120 17.73 -26.26 -4.85
CA ARG A 120 16.67 -27.25 -5.12
C ARG A 120 17.25 -28.51 -5.77
N SER A 121 16.96 -29.66 -5.13
CA SER A 121 17.15 -30.98 -5.75
C SER A 121 16.48 -31.03 -7.12
N PRO A 122 17.11 -31.61 -8.16
CA PRO A 122 16.52 -31.71 -9.50
C PRO A 122 15.17 -32.47 -9.57
N THR A 123 14.80 -33.16 -8.49
CA THR A 123 13.55 -33.89 -8.35
C THR A 123 12.37 -33.10 -7.75
N ALA A 124 12.60 -31.84 -7.33
CA ALA A 124 11.53 -31.02 -6.79
C ALA A 124 10.60 -30.52 -7.92
N ARG A 125 9.30 -30.88 -7.84
CA ARG A 125 8.27 -30.42 -8.77
C ARG A 125 8.31 -28.90 -8.94
N PRO A 126 8.07 -28.35 -10.16
CA PRO A 126 8.08 -26.92 -10.44
C PRO A 126 6.82 -26.23 -9.86
N SER A 127 6.73 -26.15 -8.55
CA SER A 127 5.62 -25.46 -7.83
C SER A 127 6.07 -24.20 -7.11
N THR A 128 7.27 -23.72 -7.40
CA THR A 128 7.69 -22.41 -6.93
C THR A 128 7.05 -21.39 -7.84
N SER A 129 6.13 -20.65 -7.29
CA SER A 129 5.33 -19.69 -8.03
C SER A 129 6.23 -18.71 -8.78
N ASP A 130 5.82 -18.29 -9.98
CA ASP A 130 6.43 -17.21 -10.76
C ASP A 130 6.67 -15.96 -9.93
N ARG A 131 5.96 -15.83 -8.82
CA ARG A 131 6.09 -14.79 -7.82
C ARG A 131 7.47 -14.74 -7.15
N GLU A 132 8.08 -15.90 -6.84
CA GLU A 132 9.42 -15.96 -6.23
C GLU A 132 10.52 -15.62 -7.24
N ALA A 133 10.24 -15.77 -8.54
CA ALA A 133 11.13 -15.37 -9.62
C ALA A 133 11.08 -13.86 -9.87
N LYS A 134 10.06 -13.15 -9.38
CA LYS A 134 9.93 -11.70 -9.52
C LYS A 134 10.60 -10.96 -8.36
N HIS A 135 11.05 -9.74 -8.64
CA HIS A 135 11.51 -8.82 -7.60
C HIS A 135 10.33 -8.44 -6.69
N GLN A 136 10.57 -8.50 -5.40
CA GLN A 136 9.59 -8.13 -4.39
C GLN A 136 10.04 -6.89 -3.63
N VAL A 137 9.10 -6.11 -3.17
CA VAL A 137 9.31 -4.95 -2.30
C VAL A 137 8.70 -5.23 -0.95
N ARG A 138 9.45 -4.95 0.10
CA ARG A 138 8.88 -4.97 1.45
C ARG A 138 7.95 -3.78 1.58
N CYS A 139 6.75 -4.00 2.09
CA CYS A 139 5.81 -2.90 2.24
C CYS A 139 4.95 -3.03 3.50
N GLU A 140 4.44 -1.90 3.90
CA GLU A 140 3.47 -1.77 4.99
C GLU A 140 2.27 -0.97 4.50
N ILE A 141 1.08 -1.47 4.76
CA ILE A 141 -0.18 -0.80 4.42
C ILE A 141 -0.85 -0.43 5.72
N ARG A 142 -1.16 0.85 5.89
CA ARG A 142 -1.87 1.38 7.05
C ARG A 142 -3.10 2.13 6.60
N ILE A 143 -4.14 2.03 7.39
CA ILE A 143 -5.40 2.74 7.18
C ILE A 143 -5.68 3.51 8.45
N GLY A 144 -6.00 4.78 8.32
CA GLY A 144 -6.41 5.63 9.44
C GLY A 144 -7.71 6.33 9.15
N ALA A 145 -8.51 6.54 10.17
CA ALA A 145 -9.73 7.31 10.07
C ALA A 145 -9.88 8.24 11.26
N SER A 146 -10.46 9.41 11.01
CA SER A 146 -10.94 10.33 12.03
C SER A 146 -12.35 10.73 11.71
N THR A 147 -13.24 10.58 12.68
CA THR A 147 -14.64 10.91 12.57
C THR A 147 -15.18 11.32 13.94
N ARG A 148 -16.45 11.77 13.98
CA ARG A 148 -17.09 12.15 15.26
C ARG A 148 -17.27 10.98 16.24
N THR A 149 -17.29 9.74 15.73
CA THR A 149 -17.53 8.56 16.58
C THR A 149 -16.58 7.42 16.25
N PRO A 150 -16.08 6.69 17.25
CA PRO A 150 -15.20 5.53 17.01
C PRO A 150 -15.84 4.42 16.15
N ALA A 151 -17.16 4.28 16.23
CA ALA A 151 -17.91 3.31 15.42
C ALA A 151 -17.81 3.67 13.94
N ARG A 152 -17.97 4.94 13.59
CA ARG A 152 -17.87 5.43 12.21
C ARG A 152 -16.45 5.30 11.68
N SER A 153 -15.41 5.62 12.48
CA SER A 153 -14.01 5.42 12.10
C SER A 153 -13.73 3.95 11.78
N ARG A 154 -14.20 3.03 12.61
CA ARG A 154 -14.10 1.58 12.34
C ARG A 154 -14.83 1.19 11.05
N SER A 155 -16.02 1.72 10.82
CA SER A 155 -16.78 1.44 9.59
C SER A 155 -16.03 1.88 8.33
N LEU A 156 -15.40 3.07 8.34
CA LEU A 156 -14.59 3.56 7.22
C LEU A 156 -13.36 2.67 6.99
N ILE A 157 -12.66 2.28 8.06
CA ILE A 157 -11.52 1.35 7.97
C ILE A 157 -11.98 0.01 7.37
N GLN A 158 -13.10 -0.54 7.83
CA GLN A 158 -13.63 -1.79 7.31
C GLN A 158 -14.09 -1.69 5.85
N ALA A 159 -14.57 -0.53 5.40
CA ALA A 159 -14.89 -0.31 3.99
C ALA A 159 -13.63 -0.43 3.11
N VAL A 160 -12.48 0.13 3.54
CA VAL A 160 -11.19 -0.05 2.83
C VAL A 160 -10.74 -1.50 2.86
N VAL A 161 -10.80 -2.15 4.02
CA VAL A 161 -10.46 -3.58 4.16
C VAL A 161 -11.33 -4.43 3.23
N GLY A 162 -12.63 -4.14 3.17
CA GLY A 162 -13.57 -4.80 2.26
C GLY A 162 -13.21 -4.60 0.79
N ALA A 163 -12.80 -3.39 0.42
CA ALA A 163 -12.36 -3.08 -0.94
C ALA A 163 -11.07 -3.83 -1.35
N LEU A 164 -10.22 -4.19 -0.38
CA LEU A 164 -9.00 -4.96 -0.62
C LEU A 164 -9.22 -6.48 -0.64
N ARG A 165 -10.35 -6.99 -0.12
CA ARG A 165 -10.62 -8.43 -0.08
C ARG A 165 -10.57 -9.16 -1.43
N PRO A 166 -10.98 -8.56 -2.56
CA PRO A 166 -10.85 -9.22 -3.86
C PRO A 166 -9.42 -9.62 -4.22
N LEU A 167 -8.39 -9.01 -3.57
CA LEU A 167 -7.00 -9.41 -3.74
C LEU A 167 -6.64 -10.73 -3.06
N GLU A 168 -7.51 -11.28 -2.21
CA GLU A 168 -7.28 -12.60 -1.62
C GLU A 168 -7.29 -13.67 -2.73
N ALA A 169 -6.25 -14.48 -2.76
CA ALA A 169 -6.09 -15.55 -3.69
C ALA A 169 -5.81 -16.88 -2.95
N ARG A 170 -5.67 -17.96 -3.69
CA ARG A 170 -5.36 -19.25 -3.10
C ARG A 170 -4.06 -19.17 -2.28
N GLY A 171 -4.14 -19.50 -1.00
CA GLY A 171 -3.01 -19.47 -0.08
C GLY A 171 -2.67 -18.09 0.48
N VAL A 172 -3.46 -17.06 0.16
CA VAL A 172 -3.29 -15.72 0.71
C VAL A 172 -4.57 -15.24 1.39
N ARG A 173 -4.45 -14.73 2.59
CA ARG A 173 -5.56 -14.16 3.37
C ARG A 173 -5.21 -12.75 3.84
N LEU A 174 -6.18 -11.86 3.72
CA LEU A 174 -6.10 -10.51 4.21
C LEU A 174 -6.54 -10.45 5.69
N SER A 175 -5.73 -9.81 6.50
CA SER A 175 -6.08 -9.49 7.89
C SER A 175 -5.81 -8.02 8.17
N ALA A 176 -6.65 -7.41 9.00
CA ALA A 176 -6.46 -6.07 9.51
C ALA A 176 -6.31 -6.13 11.03
N VAL A 177 -5.21 -5.59 11.53
CA VAL A 177 -4.91 -5.53 12.98
C VAL A 177 -4.71 -4.09 13.40
N GLY A 178 -5.07 -3.75 14.63
CA GLY A 178 -4.86 -2.42 15.16
C GLY A 178 -3.38 -2.01 15.09
N THR A 179 -3.12 -0.75 14.82
CA THR A 179 -1.77 -0.18 14.81
C THR A 179 -1.74 1.17 15.51
N SER A 180 -0.54 1.66 15.80
CA SER A 180 -0.37 2.95 16.46
C SER A 180 -0.74 4.09 15.52
N VAL A 181 -1.61 4.99 15.97
CA VAL A 181 -1.92 6.24 15.29
C VAL A 181 -0.65 7.06 15.04
N LYS A 182 0.27 7.12 16.02
CA LYS A 182 1.56 7.79 15.88
C LYS A 182 2.41 7.21 14.75
N ALA A 183 2.39 5.88 14.56
CA ALA A 183 3.15 5.23 13.49
C ALA A 183 2.64 5.65 12.11
N LEU A 184 1.32 5.84 11.98
CA LEU A 184 0.69 6.33 10.75
C LEU A 184 1.00 7.81 10.54
N SER A 185 0.75 8.66 11.55
CA SER A 185 0.96 10.12 11.44
C SER A 185 2.39 10.52 11.09
N TRP A 186 3.38 9.75 11.53
CA TRP A 186 4.79 10.03 11.25
C TRP A 186 5.35 9.24 10.05
N ALA A 187 4.52 8.47 9.36
CA ALA A 187 4.95 7.57 8.28
C ALA A 187 6.19 6.74 8.67
N ARG A 188 6.28 6.31 9.93
CA ARG A 188 7.46 5.59 10.44
C ARG A 188 7.63 4.26 9.73
N SER A 189 8.85 3.97 9.32
CA SER A 189 9.20 2.62 8.86
C SER A 189 8.91 1.60 9.94
N PRO A 190 8.29 0.48 9.60
CA PRO A 190 8.11 -0.60 10.54
C PRO A 190 9.46 -1.26 10.86
N LEU A 191 9.63 -1.74 12.09
CA LEU A 191 10.77 -2.59 12.45
C LEU A 191 10.69 -3.93 11.70
N LEU A 192 9.46 -4.45 11.58
CA LEU A 192 9.16 -5.68 10.84
C LEU A 192 8.13 -5.36 9.76
N TRP A 193 8.50 -5.62 8.52
CA TRP A 193 7.63 -5.40 7.36
C TRP A 193 6.51 -6.44 7.32
N SER A 194 5.27 -6.00 7.19
CA SER A 194 4.10 -6.87 7.21
C SER A 194 3.91 -7.64 5.92
N ASN A 195 4.37 -7.09 4.81
CA ASN A 195 4.12 -7.66 3.49
C ASN A 195 5.38 -7.65 2.63
N ARG A 196 5.43 -8.62 1.70
CA ARG A 196 6.36 -8.64 0.56
C ARG A 196 5.52 -8.81 -0.69
N LEU A 197 5.53 -7.81 -1.55
CA LEU A 197 4.69 -7.77 -2.74
C LEU A 197 5.54 -7.51 -3.98
N THR A 198 5.10 -8.05 -5.11
CA THR A 198 5.65 -7.68 -6.42
C THR A 198 5.14 -6.30 -6.83
N MET A 199 5.70 -5.71 -7.87
CA MET A 199 5.20 -4.41 -8.38
C MET A 199 3.77 -4.54 -8.89
N ASP A 200 3.42 -5.64 -9.56
CA ASP A 200 2.06 -5.91 -10.03
C ASP A 200 1.06 -5.96 -8.86
N GLU A 201 1.47 -6.57 -7.74
CA GLU A 201 0.64 -6.65 -6.52
C GLU A 201 0.51 -5.32 -5.76
N ILE A 202 1.45 -4.39 -5.96
CA ILE A 202 1.41 -3.05 -5.35
C ILE A 202 0.45 -2.13 -6.10
N THR A 203 0.36 -2.25 -7.42
CA THR A 203 -0.44 -1.38 -8.27
C THR A 203 -1.89 -1.20 -7.79
N PRO A 204 -2.67 -2.26 -7.49
CA PRO A 204 -4.03 -2.10 -7.00
C PRO A 204 -4.13 -1.39 -5.64
N LEU A 205 -3.04 -1.41 -4.84
CA LEU A 205 -3.01 -0.81 -3.51
C LEU A 205 -2.82 0.71 -3.55
N THR A 206 -2.39 1.25 -4.67
CA THR A 206 -2.16 2.69 -4.81
C THR A 206 -3.46 3.49 -4.88
N GLY A 207 -4.58 2.83 -5.20
CA GLY A 207 -5.84 3.53 -5.48
C GLY A 207 -5.72 4.52 -6.64
N TRP A 208 -4.63 4.43 -7.42
CA TRP A 208 -4.42 5.32 -8.55
C TRP A 208 -5.38 4.93 -9.67
N PRO A 209 -6.13 5.87 -10.25
CA PRO A 209 -6.94 5.55 -11.40
C PRO A 209 -5.99 5.10 -12.53
N ILE A 210 -6.11 3.84 -12.93
CA ILE A 210 -5.37 3.35 -14.09
C ILE A 210 -6.01 4.03 -15.29
N ALA A 211 -5.28 4.99 -15.86
CA ALA A 211 -5.74 5.72 -17.02
C ALA A 211 -5.88 4.76 -18.20
N GLY A 212 -7.05 4.68 -18.69
CA GLY A 212 -7.46 3.83 -19.81
C GLY A 212 -8.95 3.98 -20.05
N VAL A 213 -9.54 5.01 -19.49
CA VAL A 213 -10.93 5.38 -19.77
C VAL A 213 -10.96 6.84 -20.15
#